data_90840fb45a29c9cb5124a06157b669b3
#
_entry.id   90840fb45a29c9cb5124a06157b669b3
#
_cell.length_a   1.000
_cell.length_b   1.000
_cell.length_c   1.000
_cell.angle_alpha   90.00
_cell.angle_beta   90.00
_cell.angle_gamma   90.00
#
_symmetry.space_group_name_H-M   'P 1'
#
loop_
_entity.id
_entity.type
_entity.pdbx_description
1 polymer ?
#
loop_
_entity_poly.entity_id
_entity_poly.type
_entity_poly.pdbx_seq_one_letter_code
_entity_poly.pdbx_strand_id
1 'polypeptide(L)'
;MSWILLALSLAAVAVAAYAIFVERRWYRLGRYRLDILPAGARGLDILHLSDLHLTRRDTRQARFLASLPRADLTVITGDIVGEPQAVEYASETLRPVRGRHGSIFVLGSNDMYAPRPLNYFRYFVPARRRRRLLGRRGRAQDLVRLMERDGWVHLRNRKYDRRTDGMAMEVVGLDDPHIHRSDLRVAPRTRPGAFGIAVVHSPDPAPELAALGYNLVVSGHTHGGQVRVPVIGALVSNCSIPARLARGLSRLGSAYLHVSPGLGTSKYAPFRFLCRPEATLLELRPEPQRLLETTPR
;
A
#
# COMPACT_ATOMS: atom_id res chain seq x y z
N MET A 1 46.26 0.99 7.74
CA MET A 1 44.98 1.05 8.51
C MET A 1 44.19 2.32 8.20
N SER A 2 44.75 3.51 8.12
CA SER A 2 44.07 4.77 7.83
C SER A 2 43.38 4.83 6.46
N TRP A 3 44.01 4.31 5.38
CA TRP A 3 43.43 4.33 4.02
C TRP A 3 42.19 3.43 3.89
N ILE A 4 42.13 2.30 4.58
CA ILE A 4 40.96 1.39 4.60
C ILE A 4 39.80 2.08 5.30
N LEU A 5 40.04 2.72 6.43
CA LEU A 5 39.02 3.47 7.16
C LEU A 5 38.47 4.64 6.34
N LEU A 6 39.34 5.36 5.64
CA LEU A 6 38.95 6.44 4.73
C LEU A 6 38.05 5.90 3.59
N ALA A 7 38.50 4.82 2.93
CA ALA A 7 37.72 4.19 1.86
C ALA A 7 36.37 3.70 2.32
N LEU A 8 36.27 3.06 3.49
CA LEU A 8 35.00 2.62 4.08
C LEU A 8 34.10 3.80 4.41
N SER A 9 34.63 4.90 4.93
CA SER A 9 33.89 6.12 5.23
C SER A 9 33.32 6.76 3.96
N LEU A 10 34.13 6.87 2.91
CA LEU A 10 33.69 7.39 1.60
C LEU A 10 32.60 6.50 0.98
N ALA A 11 32.74 5.18 1.06
CA ALA A 11 31.73 4.25 0.58
C ALA A 11 30.41 4.40 1.35
N ALA A 12 30.46 4.53 2.68
CA ALA A 12 29.27 4.76 3.51
C ALA A 12 28.56 6.07 3.14
N VAL A 13 29.33 7.15 2.94
CA VAL A 13 28.78 8.44 2.49
C VAL A 13 28.14 8.32 1.11
N ALA A 14 28.78 7.63 0.18
CA ALA A 14 28.25 7.42 -1.18
C ALA A 14 26.93 6.61 -1.14
N VAL A 15 26.86 5.55 -0.34
CA VAL A 15 25.64 4.75 -0.14
C VAL A 15 24.54 5.60 0.49
N ALA A 16 24.83 6.40 1.49
CA ALA A 16 23.87 7.30 2.12
C ALA A 16 23.36 8.35 1.12
N ALA A 17 24.25 8.97 0.35
CA ALA A 17 23.89 9.93 -0.69
C ALA A 17 22.99 9.28 -1.77
N TYR A 18 23.33 8.09 -2.23
CA TYR A 18 22.52 7.31 -3.16
C TYR A 18 21.12 7.04 -2.59
N ALA A 19 21.03 6.56 -1.36
CA ALA A 19 19.77 6.24 -0.70
C ALA A 19 18.87 7.47 -0.52
N ILE A 20 19.44 8.64 -0.22
CA ILE A 20 18.72 9.89 0.05
C ILE A 20 18.37 10.63 -1.25
N PHE A 21 19.25 10.70 -2.21
CA PHE A 21 19.08 11.59 -3.36
C PHE A 21 18.66 10.86 -4.64
N VAL A 22 19.00 9.57 -4.78
CA VAL A 22 18.74 8.79 -5.98
C VAL A 22 17.61 7.81 -5.76
N GLU A 23 17.81 6.75 -4.97
CA GLU A 23 16.89 5.62 -4.93
C GLU A 23 15.50 5.99 -4.45
N ARG A 24 15.35 6.84 -3.44
CA ARG A 24 14.05 7.27 -2.93
C ARG A 24 13.18 8.01 -3.96
N ARG A 25 13.76 8.45 -5.07
CA ARG A 25 13.09 9.16 -6.18
C ARG A 25 13.10 8.38 -7.48
N TRP A 26 13.56 7.15 -7.45
CA TRP A 26 13.64 6.30 -8.63
C TRP A 26 12.39 5.42 -8.72
N TYR A 27 11.27 6.08 -9.00
CA TYR A 27 9.94 5.47 -9.09
C TYR A 27 9.89 4.38 -10.16
N ARG A 28 9.04 3.35 -9.90
CA ARG A 28 8.75 2.32 -10.89
C ARG A 28 7.29 1.87 -10.81
N LEU A 29 6.80 1.28 -11.89
CA LEU A 29 5.55 0.53 -11.93
C LEU A 29 5.87 -0.97 -11.84
N GLY A 30 5.44 -1.61 -10.75
CA GLY A 30 5.41 -3.07 -10.61
C GLY A 30 4.16 -3.64 -11.26
N ARG A 31 4.23 -4.87 -11.79
CA ARG A 31 3.08 -5.58 -12.35
C ARG A 31 3.02 -6.98 -11.79
N TYR A 32 1.82 -7.41 -11.40
CA TYR A 32 1.54 -8.77 -10.95
C TYR A 32 0.28 -9.27 -11.63
N ARG A 33 0.38 -10.38 -12.32
CA ARG A 33 -0.79 -11.09 -12.87
C ARG A 33 -1.25 -12.15 -11.87
N LEU A 34 -2.56 -12.20 -11.65
CA LEU A 34 -3.24 -13.08 -10.71
C LEU A 34 -4.44 -13.71 -11.39
N ASP A 35 -4.39 -15.01 -11.62
CA ASP A 35 -5.51 -15.77 -12.15
C ASP A 35 -6.39 -16.23 -10.99
N ILE A 36 -7.27 -15.33 -10.49
CA ILE A 36 -8.08 -15.49 -9.27
C ILE A 36 -9.54 -15.03 -9.42
N LEU A 37 -9.92 -14.53 -10.57
CA LEU A 37 -11.31 -14.14 -10.80
C LEU A 37 -12.16 -15.37 -11.12
N PRO A 38 -13.46 -15.34 -10.84
CA PRO A 38 -14.38 -16.39 -11.24
C PRO A 38 -14.27 -16.70 -12.74
N ALA A 39 -14.45 -17.98 -13.11
CA ALA A 39 -14.46 -18.38 -14.50
C ALA A 39 -15.51 -17.59 -15.30
N GLY A 40 -15.14 -17.13 -16.50
CA GLY A 40 -16.00 -16.29 -17.34
C GLY A 40 -16.08 -14.82 -16.96
N ALA A 41 -15.47 -14.38 -15.87
CA ALA A 41 -15.36 -12.97 -15.55
C ALA A 41 -14.42 -12.25 -16.54
N ARG A 42 -14.68 -10.97 -16.80
CA ARG A 42 -13.69 -10.12 -17.48
C ARG A 42 -12.50 -9.85 -16.56
N GLY A 43 -11.33 -9.64 -17.16
CA GLY A 43 -10.16 -9.19 -16.41
C GLY A 43 -10.43 -7.87 -15.67
N LEU A 44 -9.80 -7.66 -14.52
CA LEU A 44 -9.88 -6.45 -13.71
C LEU A 44 -8.47 -5.96 -13.39
N ASP A 45 -8.15 -4.77 -13.85
CA ASP A 45 -6.88 -4.12 -13.55
C ASP A 45 -7.03 -3.17 -12.36
N ILE A 46 -6.24 -3.40 -11.31
CA ILE A 46 -6.24 -2.58 -10.09
C ILE A 46 -4.91 -1.84 -9.98
N LEU A 47 -4.94 -0.52 -10.02
CA LEU A 47 -3.80 0.32 -9.68
C LEU A 47 -3.76 0.49 -8.16
N HIS A 48 -2.78 -0.12 -7.53
CA HIS A 48 -2.55 -0.02 -6.09
C HIS A 48 -1.45 0.99 -5.78
N LEU A 49 -1.81 2.03 -5.06
CA LEU A 49 -0.94 3.09 -4.56
C LEU A 49 -0.94 3.08 -3.03
N SER A 50 0.17 3.42 -2.41
CA SER A 50 0.28 3.50 -0.95
C SER A 50 1.41 4.41 -0.52
N ASP A 51 1.34 4.90 0.70
CA ASP A 51 2.44 5.61 1.37
C ASP A 51 3.08 6.65 0.45
N LEU A 52 2.23 7.51 -0.14
CA LEU A 52 2.68 8.52 -1.07
C LEU A 52 3.47 9.62 -0.35
N HIS A 53 3.09 9.96 0.89
CA HIS A 53 3.70 11.03 1.68
C HIS A 53 3.92 12.31 0.87
N LEU A 54 2.93 12.70 0.07
CA LEU A 54 3.00 13.88 -0.78
C LEU A 54 3.27 15.14 0.05
N THR A 55 4.18 15.95 -0.43
CA THR A 55 4.47 17.28 0.08
C THR A 55 4.10 18.32 -0.97
N ARG A 56 3.92 19.58 -0.58
CA ARG A 56 3.46 20.66 -1.48
C ARG A 56 4.28 20.85 -2.78
N ARG A 57 5.48 20.32 -2.85
CA ARG A 57 6.44 20.57 -3.95
C ARG A 57 6.97 19.31 -4.61
N ASP A 58 6.31 18.18 -4.44
CA ASP A 58 6.80 16.91 -4.99
C ASP A 58 6.40 16.73 -6.47
N THR A 59 6.90 17.63 -7.32
CA THR A 59 6.60 17.63 -8.76
C THR A 59 7.09 16.39 -9.48
N ARG A 60 8.14 15.71 -8.96
CA ARG A 60 8.67 14.48 -9.57
C ARG A 60 7.74 13.31 -9.36
N GLN A 61 7.20 13.16 -8.15
CA GLN A 61 6.21 12.12 -7.85
C GLN A 61 4.90 12.40 -8.59
N ALA A 62 4.45 13.67 -8.66
CA ALA A 62 3.26 14.04 -9.41
C ALA A 62 3.38 13.69 -10.91
N ARG A 63 4.53 13.98 -11.54
CA ARG A 63 4.80 13.58 -12.93
C ARG A 63 4.78 12.06 -13.12
N PHE A 64 5.35 11.32 -12.19
CA PHE A 64 5.29 9.85 -12.22
C PHE A 64 3.86 9.36 -12.10
N LEU A 65 3.06 9.87 -11.16
CA LEU A 65 1.66 9.51 -11.02
C LEU A 65 0.87 9.78 -12.31
N ALA A 66 1.05 10.94 -12.92
CA ALA A 66 0.40 11.31 -14.17
C ALA A 66 0.80 10.42 -15.37
N SER A 67 1.94 9.74 -15.31
CA SER A 67 2.40 8.82 -16.35
C SER A 67 1.90 7.37 -16.19
N LEU A 68 1.20 7.06 -15.08
CA LEU A 68 0.71 5.71 -14.82
C LEU A 68 -0.45 5.32 -15.76
N PRO A 69 -0.56 4.04 -16.12
CA PRO A 69 -1.67 3.58 -16.94
C PRO A 69 -3.00 3.73 -16.19
N ARG A 70 -4.06 4.02 -16.94
CA ARG A 70 -5.42 4.00 -16.40
C ARG A 70 -5.87 2.57 -16.13
N ALA A 71 -6.16 2.26 -14.88
CA ALA A 71 -6.72 0.97 -14.46
C ALA A 71 -8.26 1.02 -14.36
N ASP A 72 -8.88 -0.12 -14.15
CA ASP A 72 -10.32 -0.22 -13.94
C ASP A 72 -10.70 0.28 -12.54
N LEU A 73 -9.90 -0.10 -11.55
CA LEU A 73 -10.05 0.35 -10.16
C LEU A 73 -8.72 0.94 -9.68
N THR A 74 -8.77 2.07 -8.98
CA THR A 74 -7.61 2.57 -8.24
C THR A 74 -7.86 2.45 -6.75
N VAL A 75 -6.89 1.88 -6.03
CA VAL A 75 -6.93 1.67 -4.59
C VAL A 75 -5.77 2.38 -3.93
N ILE A 76 -6.04 3.21 -2.92
CA ILE A 76 -5.00 3.85 -2.10
C ILE A 76 -5.10 3.32 -0.67
N THR A 77 -3.99 2.77 -0.17
CA THR A 77 -3.95 2.17 1.17
C THR A 77 -3.34 3.09 2.23
N GLY A 78 -3.56 4.41 2.12
CA GLY A 78 -3.24 5.38 3.17
C GLY A 78 -1.86 6.00 3.09
N ASP A 79 -1.57 6.85 4.07
CA ASP A 79 -0.39 7.71 4.16
C ASP A 79 -0.19 8.52 2.88
N ILE A 80 -1.29 9.18 2.46
CA ILE A 80 -1.37 9.96 1.22
C ILE A 80 -0.54 11.23 1.36
N VAL A 81 -0.65 11.94 2.50
CA VAL A 81 0.05 13.20 2.74
C VAL A 81 1.24 13.02 3.68
N GLY A 82 2.36 13.66 3.36
CA GLY A 82 3.55 13.73 4.21
C GLY A 82 3.54 14.94 5.16
N GLU A 83 2.63 15.87 4.94
CA GLU A 83 2.44 17.06 5.78
C GLU A 83 1.00 17.59 5.63
N PRO A 84 0.40 18.17 6.69
CA PRO A 84 -1.00 18.63 6.64
C PRO A 84 -1.28 19.69 5.56
N GLN A 85 -0.27 20.45 5.19
CA GLN A 85 -0.39 21.51 4.19
C GLN A 85 -0.44 21.00 2.74
N ALA A 86 -0.20 19.71 2.52
CA ALA A 86 -0.20 19.10 1.18
C ALA A 86 -1.58 18.56 0.76
N VAL A 87 -2.62 18.75 1.56
CA VAL A 87 -3.95 18.15 1.33
C VAL A 87 -4.53 18.56 -0.03
N GLU A 88 -4.52 19.83 -0.35
CA GLU A 88 -5.03 20.35 -1.63
C GLU A 88 -4.19 19.84 -2.81
N TYR A 89 -2.87 19.91 -2.68
CA TYR A 89 -1.94 19.41 -3.68
C TYR A 89 -2.08 17.90 -3.92
N ALA A 90 -2.32 17.12 -2.84
CA ALA A 90 -2.52 15.69 -2.95
C ALA A 90 -3.80 15.35 -3.74
N SER A 91 -4.93 16.01 -3.44
CA SER A 91 -6.18 15.81 -4.16
C SER A 91 -5.99 16.08 -5.66
N GLU A 92 -5.37 17.20 -6.03
CA GLU A 92 -5.11 17.56 -7.42
C GLU A 92 -4.18 16.56 -8.12
N THR A 93 -3.10 16.16 -7.45
CA THR A 93 -2.10 15.22 -7.97
C THR A 93 -2.70 13.83 -8.23
N LEU A 94 -3.74 13.45 -7.50
CA LEU A 94 -4.37 12.13 -7.62
C LEU A 94 -5.50 12.08 -8.67
N ARG A 95 -5.95 13.21 -9.22
CA ARG A 95 -7.00 13.20 -10.26
C ARG A 95 -6.66 12.36 -11.50
N PRO A 96 -5.43 12.39 -12.06
CA PRO A 96 -5.10 11.62 -13.24
C PRO A 96 -5.13 10.11 -13.05
N VAL A 97 -4.92 9.61 -11.82
CA VAL A 97 -4.82 8.18 -11.52
C VAL A 97 -6.15 7.55 -11.10
N ARG A 98 -7.26 8.27 -11.23
CA ARG A 98 -8.60 7.70 -10.95
C ARG A 98 -8.91 6.53 -11.89
N GLY A 99 -9.42 5.45 -11.30
CA GLY A 99 -9.86 4.26 -12.04
C GLY A 99 -11.11 4.53 -12.89
N ARG A 100 -11.24 3.83 -14.00
CA ARG A 100 -12.39 3.94 -14.94
C ARG A 100 -13.71 3.61 -14.26
N HIS A 101 -13.70 2.58 -13.42
CA HIS A 101 -14.89 2.05 -12.76
C HIS A 101 -14.98 2.41 -11.28
N GLY A 102 -13.93 2.99 -10.71
CA GLY A 102 -13.96 3.47 -9.33
C GLY A 102 -12.59 3.76 -8.75
N SER A 103 -12.62 4.54 -7.69
CA SER A 103 -11.43 4.93 -6.94
C SER A 103 -11.77 4.90 -5.48
N ILE A 104 -11.04 4.10 -4.72
CA ILE A 104 -11.28 3.88 -3.30
C ILE A 104 -10.02 4.14 -2.48
N PHE A 105 -10.19 4.57 -1.25
CA PHE A 105 -9.05 4.77 -0.36
C PHE A 105 -9.39 4.52 1.10
N VAL A 106 -8.38 4.19 1.87
CA VAL A 106 -8.35 4.25 3.32
C VAL A 106 -7.30 5.24 3.77
N LEU A 107 -7.33 5.65 5.03
CA LEU A 107 -6.34 6.56 5.59
C LEU A 107 -5.27 5.79 6.38
N GLY A 108 -4.05 6.33 6.39
CA GLY A 108 -2.99 5.93 7.29
C GLY A 108 -2.78 6.93 8.42
N SER A 109 -1.86 6.61 9.31
CA SER A 109 -1.57 7.44 10.49
C SER A 109 -1.06 8.84 10.15
N ASN A 110 -0.32 9.01 9.05
CA ASN A 110 0.21 10.32 8.64
C ASN A 110 -0.84 11.22 8.00
N ASP A 111 -1.95 10.67 7.51
CA ASP A 111 -3.10 11.47 7.07
C ASP A 111 -3.83 12.07 8.26
N MET A 112 -3.89 11.33 9.39
CA MET A 112 -4.59 11.71 10.61
C MET A 112 -3.74 12.58 11.56
N TYR A 113 -2.42 12.36 11.56
CA TYR A 113 -1.48 13.01 12.46
C TYR A 113 -0.23 13.49 11.73
N ALA A 114 0.17 14.71 11.98
CA ALA A 114 1.41 15.25 11.42
C ALA A 114 2.62 14.40 11.86
N PRO A 115 3.59 14.16 10.96
CA PRO A 115 4.77 13.38 11.30
C PRO A 115 5.60 14.05 12.39
N ARG A 116 6.25 13.24 13.23
CA ARG A 116 7.13 13.66 14.32
C ARG A 116 8.56 13.20 14.06
N PRO A 117 9.57 13.91 14.62
CA PRO A 117 10.94 13.42 14.62
C PRO A 117 11.02 11.99 15.17
N LEU A 118 11.78 11.16 14.48
CA LEU A 118 11.95 9.74 14.82
C LEU A 118 13.20 9.54 15.68
N ASN A 119 13.04 8.74 16.72
CA ASN A 119 14.18 8.09 17.36
C ASN A 119 14.39 6.74 16.67
N TYR A 120 15.40 6.63 15.81
CA TYR A 120 15.69 5.43 15.02
C TYR A 120 15.98 4.18 15.87
N PHE A 121 16.53 4.34 17.07
CA PHE A 121 16.79 3.22 17.99
C PHE A 121 15.50 2.49 18.40
N ARG A 122 14.34 3.15 18.31
CA ARG A 122 13.05 2.51 18.58
C ARG A 122 12.69 1.42 17.59
N TYR A 123 13.25 1.42 16.40
CA TYR A 123 13.01 0.35 15.41
C TYR A 123 13.61 -1.00 15.85
N PHE A 124 14.58 -1.02 16.74
CA PHE A 124 15.11 -2.25 17.33
C PHE A 124 14.23 -2.82 18.47
N VAL A 125 13.24 -2.07 18.93
CA VAL A 125 12.24 -2.55 19.89
C VAL A 125 11.11 -3.24 19.11
N PRO A 126 10.65 -4.46 19.50
CA PRO A 126 9.53 -5.12 18.83
C PRO A 126 8.29 -4.23 18.73
N ALA A 127 7.63 -4.21 17.58
CA ALA A 127 6.51 -3.32 17.27
C ALA A 127 5.42 -3.34 18.36
N ARG A 128 5.08 -4.53 18.89
CA ARG A 128 4.10 -4.74 19.97
C ARG A 128 4.46 -4.04 21.30
N ARG A 129 5.73 -3.73 21.53
CA ARG A 129 6.21 -3.05 22.77
C ARG A 129 6.45 -1.55 22.59
N ARG A 130 6.31 -1.03 21.37
CA ARG A 130 6.53 0.39 21.09
C ARG A 130 5.34 1.21 21.56
N ARG A 131 5.55 2.11 22.50
CA ARG A 131 4.55 3.14 22.83
C ARG A 131 4.38 4.08 21.65
N ARG A 132 3.17 4.15 21.10
CA ARG A 132 2.87 5.03 19.95
C ARG A 132 2.76 6.46 20.41
N LEU A 133 3.59 7.32 19.84
CA LEU A 133 3.54 8.76 20.08
C LEU A 133 2.92 9.40 18.83
N LEU A 134 1.65 9.73 18.90
CA LEU A 134 0.95 10.43 17.83
C LEU A 134 1.40 11.90 17.78
N GLY A 135 1.49 12.44 16.58
CA GLY A 135 1.73 13.85 16.32
C GLY A 135 0.52 14.74 16.63
N ARG A 136 0.60 16.01 16.28
CA ARG A 136 -0.55 16.92 16.27
C ARG A 136 -1.57 16.40 15.23
N ARG A 137 -2.87 16.64 15.48
CA ARG A 137 -3.91 16.29 14.49
C ARG A 137 -3.60 16.93 13.13
N GLY A 138 -3.68 16.12 12.08
CA GLY A 138 -3.57 16.53 10.69
C GLY A 138 -4.90 17.05 10.14
N ARG A 139 -4.99 17.17 8.81
CA ARG A 139 -6.16 17.65 8.08
C ARG A 139 -6.89 16.50 7.36
N ALA A 140 -7.02 15.34 8.03
CA ALA A 140 -7.64 14.16 7.44
C ALA A 140 -9.07 14.41 6.91
N GLN A 141 -9.88 15.19 7.63
CA GLN A 141 -11.25 15.51 7.19
C GLN A 141 -11.28 16.37 5.92
N ASP A 142 -10.32 17.28 5.76
CA ASP A 142 -10.19 18.09 4.56
C ASP A 142 -9.78 17.23 3.37
N LEU A 143 -8.79 16.32 3.59
CA LEU A 143 -8.36 15.36 2.59
C LEU A 143 -9.53 14.50 2.10
N VAL A 144 -10.29 13.91 3.03
CA VAL A 144 -11.46 13.10 2.69
C VAL A 144 -12.47 13.90 1.88
N ARG A 145 -12.85 15.11 2.32
CA ARG A 145 -13.79 15.97 1.60
C ARG A 145 -13.34 16.27 0.17
N LEU A 146 -12.06 16.62 -0.02
CA LEU A 146 -11.53 16.95 -1.33
C LEU A 146 -11.48 15.74 -2.25
N MET A 147 -11.05 14.61 -1.74
CA MET A 147 -11.01 13.37 -2.52
C MET A 147 -12.41 12.86 -2.87
N GLU A 148 -13.36 12.90 -1.94
CA GLU A 148 -14.75 12.51 -2.21
C GLU A 148 -15.40 13.44 -3.25
N ARG A 149 -15.15 14.75 -3.19
CA ARG A 149 -15.57 15.71 -4.23
C ARG A 149 -14.99 15.36 -5.60
N ASP A 150 -13.77 14.84 -5.65
CA ASP A 150 -13.12 14.38 -6.86
C ASP A 150 -13.52 12.94 -7.27
N GLY A 151 -14.53 12.34 -6.61
CA GLY A 151 -15.13 11.06 -6.96
C GLY A 151 -14.43 9.82 -6.36
N TRP A 152 -13.59 10.00 -5.36
CA TRP A 152 -13.03 8.91 -4.56
C TRP A 152 -14.01 8.45 -3.48
N VAL A 153 -13.98 7.18 -3.11
CA VAL A 153 -14.78 6.61 -2.03
C VAL A 153 -13.90 6.30 -0.83
N HIS A 154 -14.12 6.98 0.28
CA HIS A 154 -13.42 6.71 1.53
C HIS A 154 -14.02 5.48 2.23
N LEU A 155 -13.22 4.44 2.46
CA LEU A 155 -13.64 3.22 3.12
C LEU A 155 -13.18 3.19 4.59
N ARG A 156 -13.90 3.89 5.44
CA ARG A 156 -13.61 3.95 6.88
C ARG A 156 -14.44 2.90 7.63
N ASN A 157 -13.85 1.73 7.92
CA ASN A 157 -14.54 0.62 8.60
C ASN A 157 -15.92 0.35 7.98
N ARG A 158 -15.98 0.21 6.67
CA ARG A 158 -17.23 -0.06 5.96
C ARG A 158 -17.01 -0.90 4.72
N LYS A 159 -18.10 -1.52 4.27
CA LYS A 159 -18.15 -2.24 3.00
C LYS A 159 -18.57 -1.32 1.87
N TYR A 160 -18.18 -1.72 0.69
CA TYR A 160 -18.54 -1.10 -0.56
C TYR A 160 -18.81 -2.20 -1.59
N ASP A 161 -20.08 -2.39 -1.89
CA ASP A 161 -20.50 -3.35 -2.90
C ASP A 161 -20.46 -2.71 -4.27
N ARG A 162 -19.92 -3.41 -5.22
CA ARG A 162 -19.86 -2.96 -6.60
C ARG A 162 -20.09 -4.09 -7.58
N ARG A 163 -20.60 -3.72 -8.75
CA ARG A 163 -20.68 -4.59 -9.90
C ARG A 163 -19.84 -4.01 -11.03
N THR A 164 -18.96 -4.81 -11.63
CA THR A 164 -18.14 -4.39 -12.77
C THR A 164 -18.18 -5.51 -13.82
N ASP A 165 -18.65 -5.17 -15.03
CA ASP A 165 -18.77 -6.11 -16.14
C ASP A 165 -19.45 -7.44 -15.77
N GLY A 166 -20.52 -7.37 -15.01
CA GLY A 166 -21.28 -8.53 -14.56
C GLY A 166 -20.77 -9.23 -13.30
N MET A 167 -19.52 -9.00 -12.90
CA MET A 167 -18.94 -9.57 -11.70
C MET A 167 -19.33 -8.75 -10.46
N ALA A 168 -19.88 -9.42 -9.44
CA ALA A 168 -20.14 -8.81 -8.14
C ALA A 168 -18.84 -8.76 -7.32
N MET A 169 -18.56 -7.62 -6.72
CA MET A 169 -17.43 -7.42 -5.82
C MET A 169 -17.92 -6.94 -4.46
N GLU A 170 -17.36 -7.49 -3.39
CA GLU A 170 -17.51 -7.01 -2.04
C GLU A 170 -16.16 -6.46 -1.55
N VAL A 171 -16.08 -5.17 -1.36
CA VAL A 171 -14.87 -4.52 -0.89
C VAL A 171 -15.08 -4.10 0.56
N VAL A 172 -14.15 -4.43 1.46
CA VAL A 172 -14.11 -3.87 2.81
C VAL A 172 -12.90 -2.95 2.94
N GLY A 173 -13.10 -1.77 3.51
CA GLY A 173 -12.00 -0.91 3.93
C GLY A 173 -11.97 -0.78 5.44
N LEU A 174 -10.79 -0.99 6.03
CA LEU A 174 -10.56 -0.82 7.46
C LEU A 174 -9.76 0.45 7.72
N ASP A 175 -10.12 1.17 8.77
CA ASP A 175 -9.32 2.28 9.31
C ASP A 175 -7.97 1.73 9.83
N ASP A 176 -6.98 2.58 10.05
CA ASP A 176 -5.60 2.15 10.30
C ASP A 176 -5.45 1.29 11.58
N PRO A 177 -5.10 0.00 11.47
CA PRO A 177 -4.87 -0.87 12.61
C PRO A 177 -3.63 -0.46 13.41
N HIS A 178 -2.66 0.20 12.76
CA HIS A 178 -1.44 0.66 13.42
C HIS A 178 -1.72 1.66 14.54
N ILE A 179 -2.79 2.41 14.50
CA ILE A 179 -3.23 3.34 15.54
C ILE A 179 -4.53 2.89 16.24
N HIS A 180 -4.83 1.58 16.17
CA HIS A 180 -6.00 0.93 16.82
C HIS A 180 -7.35 1.51 16.39
N ARG A 181 -7.51 1.87 15.12
CA ARG A 181 -8.76 2.40 14.59
C ARG A 181 -9.53 1.41 13.71
N SER A 182 -8.91 0.30 13.32
CA SER A 182 -9.59 -0.74 12.54
C SER A 182 -10.67 -1.43 13.35
N ASP A 183 -11.81 -1.66 12.72
CA ASP A 183 -12.94 -2.41 13.29
C ASP A 183 -13.22 -3.65 12.45
N LEU A 184 -12.73 -4.79 12.90
CA LEU A 184 -12.94 -6.08 12.21
C LEU A 184 -14.40 -6.58 12.27
N ARG A 185 -15.28 -6.01 13.11
CA ARG A 185 -16.69 -6.39 13.18
C ARG A 185 -17.44 -6.10 11.88
N VAL A 186 -16.92 -5.19 11.05
CA VAL A 186 -17.50 -4.90 9.72
C VAL A 186 -17.00 -5.86 8.63
N ALA A 187 -15.95 -6.65 8.91
CA ALA A 187 -15.28 -7.46 7.90
C ALA A 187 -16.01 -8.78 7.50
N PRO A 188 -16.83 -9.45 8.36
CA PRO A 188 -17.49 -10.68 7.92
C PRO A 188 -18.21 -10.52 6.59
N ARG A 189 -17.97 -11.45 5.65
CA ARG A 189 -18.54 -11.40 4.29
C ARG A 189 -20.06 -11.48 4.34
N THR A 190 -20.72 -10.55 3.63
CA THR A 190 -22.18 -10.54 3.44
C THR A 190 -22.61 -11.13 2.11
N ARG A 191 -21.65 -11.23 1.16
CA ARG A 191 -21.85 -11.80 -0.18
C ARG A 191 -20.75 -12.82 -0.51
N PRO A 192 -20.81 -14.05 0.04
CA PRO A 192 -19.75 -15.04 -0.16
C PRO A 192 -19.46 -15.38 -1.63
N GLY A 193 -20.47 -15.26 -2.51
CA GLY A 193 -20.32 -15.50 -3.96
C GLY A 193 -19.71 -14.32 -4.74
N ALA A 194 -19.55 -13.14 -4.14
CA ALA A 194 -18.88 -12.01 -4.76
C ALA A 194 -17.36 -12.14 -4.64
N PHE A 195 -16.60 -11.54 -5.56
CA PHE A 195 -15.14 -11.43 -5.41
C PHE A 195 -14.81 -10.47 -4.27
N GLY A 196 -14.08 -10.94 -3.27
CA GLY A 196 -13.78 -10.22 -2.03
C GLY A 196 -12.45 -9.50 -2.07
N ILE A 197 -12.45 -8.17 -1.85
CA ILE A 197 -11.24 -7.35 -1.71
C ILE A 197 -11.24 -6.70 -0.34
N ALA A 198 -10.14 -6.83 0.41
CA ALA A 198 -9.92 -6.08 1.63
C ALA A 198 -8.83 -5.02 1.44
N VAL A 199 -9.13 -3.80 1.86
CA VAL A 199 -8.26 -2.62 1.74
C VAL A 199 -7.93 -2.12 3.14
N VAL A 200 -6.66 -2.12 3.51
CA VAL A 200 -6.22 -1.72 4.85
C VAL A 200 -4.84 -1.07 4.79
N HIS A 201 -4.59 -0.08 5.64
CA HIS A 201 -3.28 0.60 5.62
C HIS A 201 -2.14 -0.35 6.04
N SER A 202 -2.19 -0.90 7.25
CA SER A 202 -1.19 -1.87 7.73
C SER A 202 -1.63 -3.31 7.45
N PRO A 203 -0.71 -4.22 7.08
CA PRO A 203 -1.04 -5.61 6.77
C PRO A 203 -1.36 -6.48 8.00
N ASP A 204 -1.33 -5.93 9.21
CA ASP A 204 -1.54 -6.67 10.45
C ASP A 204 -2.80 -7.56 10.45
N PRO A 205 -3.99 -7.11 9.98
CA PRO A 205 -5.21 -7.94 9.98
C PRO A 205 -5.34 -8.83 8.74
N ALA A 206 -4.33 -8.93 7.88
CA ALA A 206 -4.43 -9.72 6.65
C ALA A 206 -4.73 -11.21 6.89
N PRO A 207 -4.17 -11.90 7.91
CA PRO A 207 -4.53 -13.29 8.19
C PRO A 207 -6.02 -13.47 8.53
N GLU A 208 -6.58 -12.58 9.34
CA GLU A 208 -8.00 -12.60 9.73
C GLU A 208 -8.89 -12.31 8.52
N LEU A 209 -8.52 -11.35 7.68
CA LEU A 209 -9.26 -11.03 6.46
C LEU A 209 -9.24 -12.19 5.46
N ALA A 210 -8.09 -12.89 5.32
CA ALA A 210 -7.99 -14.09 4.51
C ALA A 210 -8.90 -15.21 5.06
N ALA A 211 -8.92 -15.42 6.38
CA ALA A 211 -9.79 -16.41 7.04
C ALA A 211 -11.30 -16.09 6.87
N LEU A 212 -11.64 -14.81 6.76
CA LEU A 212 -13.02 -14.35 6.46
C LEU A 212 -13.41 -14.54 4.97
N GLY A 213 -12.52 -15.07 4.12
CA GLY A 213 -12.83 -15.41 2.73
C GLY A 213 -12.64 -14.26 1.74
N TYR A 214 -11.86 -13.23 2.05
CA TYR A 214 -11.42 -12.25 1.06
C TYR A 214 -10.38 -12.88 0.13
N ASN A 215 -10.57 -12.70 -1.17
CA ASN A 215 -9.69 -13.26 -2.20
C ASN A 215 -8.37 -12.48 -2.33
N LEU A 216 -8.45 -11.16 -2.13
CA LEU A 216 -7.31 -10.25 -2.23
C LEU A 216 -7.30 -9.26 -1.05
N VAL A 217 -6.19 -9.17 -0.35
CA VAL A 217 -5.91 -8.14 0.65
C VAL A 217 -4.83 -7.22 0.10
N VAL A 218 -5.08 -5.92 0.08
CA VAL A 218 -4.11 -4.90 -0.33
C VAL A 218 -3.77 -3.98 0.83
N SER A 219 -2.48 -3.74 1.04
CA SER A 219 -1.97 -2.94 2.15
C SER A 219 -0.65 -2.23 1.81
N GLY A 220 -0.23 -1.31 2.69
CA GLY A 220 1.02 -0.57 2.61
C GLY A 220 1.77 -0.54 3.94
N HIS A 221 2.04 0.67 4.47
CA HIS A 221 2.61 0.94 5.79
C HIS A 221 4.07 0.53 5.99
N THR A 222 4.48 -0.59 5.47
CA THR A 222 5.81 -1.20 5.71
C THR A 222 6.94 -0.50 4.97
N HIS A 223 6.61 0.31 3.96
CA HIS A 223 7.57 0.87 2.99
C HIS A 223 8.49 -0.19 2.35
N GLY A 224 8.06 -1.47 2.33
CA GLY A 224 8.87 -2.60 1.90
C GLY A 224 10.09 -2.86 2.79
N GLY A 225 10.08 -2.34 4.03
CA GLY A 225 11.20 -2.30 4.95
C GLY A 225 12.14 -1.12 4.73
N GLN A 226 11.91 -0.29 3.71
CA GLN A 226 12.63 0.94 3.35
C GLN A 226 14.14 0.77 3.10
N VAL A 227 14.84 0.01 3.97
CA VAL A 227 16.23 -0.46 3.82
C VAL A 227 16.21 -1.98 3.78
N ARG A 228 16.79 -2.54 2.72
CA ARG A 228 16.87 -3.98 2.53
C ARG A 228 18.33 -4.41 2.39
N VAL A 229 18.59 -5.63 2.81
CA VAL A 229 19.90 -6.27 2.66
C VAL A 229 19.76 -7.44 1.68
N PRO A 230 20.70 -7.64 0.76
CA PRO A 230 20.69 -8.81 -0.12
C PRO A 230 20.49 -10.10 0.70
N VAL A 231 19.73 -11.06 0.17
CA VAL A 231 19.40 -12.34 0.79
C VAL A 231 18.50 -12.22 2.03
N ILE A 232 18.79 -11.32 2.98
CA ILE A 232 18.04 -11.13 4.23
C ILE A 232 16.70 -10.42 3.98
N GLY A 233 16.65 -9.49 3.05
CA GLY A 233 15.46 -8.70 2.76
C GLY A 233 15.28 -7.50 3.71
N ALA A 234 14.05 -7.22 4.15
CA ALA A 234 13.75 -6.13 5.05
C ALA A 234 14.28 -6.40 6.45
N LEU A 235 15.02 -5.45 7.01
CA LEU A 235 15.50 -5.53 8.40
C LEU A 235 14.39 -5.22 9.40
N VAL A 236 13.47 -4.34 9.04
CA VAL A 236 12.34 -3.91 9.87
C VAL A 236 11.10 -3.74 9.00
N SER A 237 9.96 -4.29 9.42
CA SER A 237 8.69 -4.14 8.70
C SER A 237 7.70 -3.17 9.38
N ASN A 238 7.97 -2.78 10.62
CA ASN A 238 7.11 -1.92 11.45
C ASN A 238 5.66 -2.45 11.66
N CYS A 239 5.43 -3.73 11.41
CA CYS A 239 4.15 -4.43 11.56
C CYS A 239 4.37 -5.80 12.22
N SER A 240 3.30 -6.53 12.55
CA SER A 240 3.37 -7.83 13.22
C SER A 240 3.59 -9.00 12.27
N ILE A 241 3.35 -8.81 10.95
CA ILE A 241 3.60 -9.88 9.98
C ILE A 241 5.10 -10.12 9.75
N PRO A 242 5.50 -11.33 9.34
CA PRO A 242 6.89 -11.64 9.04
C PRO A 242 7.51 -10.66 8.01
N ALA A 243 8.75 -10.24 8.24
CA ALA A 243 9.44 -9.24 7.39
C ALA A 243 9.55 -9.66 5.91
N ARG A 244 9.54 -10.97 5.61
CA ARG A 244 9.50 -11.48 4.22
C ARG A 244 8.23 -11.08 3.47
N LEU A 245 7.12 -10.83 4.19
CA LEU A 245 5.84 -10.40 3.63
C LEU A 245 5.71 -8.87 3.54
N ALA A 246 6.71 -8.12 3.96
CA ALA A 246 6.65 -6.65 4.02
C ALA A 246 6.60 -5.98 2.64
N ARG A 247 6.64 -6.73 1.53
CA ARG A 247 6.61 -6.21 0.17
C ARG A 247 6.19 -7.25 -0.84
N GLY A 248 5.45 -6.78 -1.86
CA GLY A 248 5.07 -7.57 -3.03
C GLY A 248 3.91 -8.50 -2.75
N LEU A 249 3.78 -9.52 -3.59
CA LEU A 249 2.68 -10.46 -3.57
C LEU A 249 3.04 -11.71 -2.77
N SER A 250 2.13 -12.13 -1.90
CA SER A 250 2.26 -13.35 -1.09
C SER A 250 0.93 -14.08 -1.02
N ARG A 251 0.96 -15.38 -0.74
CA ARG A 251 -0.24 -16.19 -0.54
C ARG A 251 -0.49 -16.39 0.96
N LEU A 252 -1.74 -16.18 1.38
CA LEU A 252 -2.24 -16.45 2.74
C LEU A 252 -3.43 -17.41 2.64
N GLY A 253 -3.14 -18.73 2.73
CA GLY A 253 -4.17 -19.75 2.48
C GLY A 253 -4.71 -19.67 1.06
N SER A 254 -6.04 -19.46 0.92
CA SER A 254 -6.71 -19.24 -0.38
C SER A 254 -6.61 -17.80 -0.88
N ALA A 255 -6.27 -16.85 -0.02
CA ALA A 255 -6.18 -15.44 -0.35
C ALA A 255 -4.79 -15.03 -0.86
N TYR A 256 -4.74 -13.90 -1.56
CA TYR A 256 -3.50 -13.20 -1.86
C TYR A 256 -3.38 -11.93 -1.01
N LEU A 257 -2.17 -11.66 -0.55
CA LEU A 257 -1.80 -10.41 0.10
C LEU A 257 -0.82 -9.67 -0.79
N HIS A 258 -1.17 -8.44 -1.18
CA HIS A 258 -0.23 -7.52 -1.79
C HIS A 258 0.13 -6.40 -0.82
N VAL A 259 1.42 -6.31 -0.47
CA VAL A 259 1.96 -5.23 0.37
C VAL A 259 2.77 -4.28 -0.51
N SER A 260 2.27 -3.07 -0.69
CA SER A 260 2.97 -2.06 -1.47
C SER A 260 4.22 -1.57 -0.73
N PRO A 261 5.36 -1.42 -1.43
CA PRO A 261 6.52 -0.74 -0.84
C PRO A 261 6.35 0.78 -0.74
N GLY A 262 5.23 1.30 -1.22
CA GLY A 262 4.93 2.72 -1.17
C GLY A 262 5.73 3.59 -2.13
N LEU A 263 5.25 4.81 -2.34
CA LEU A 263 5.85 5.79 -3.27
C LEU A 263 6.67 6.87 -2.55
N GLY A 264 6.34 7.19 -1.30
CA GLY A 264 7.02 8.20 -0.52
C GLY A 264 7.94 7.63 0.56
N THR A 265 8.39 8.52 1.40
CA THR A 265 9.14 8.22 2.62
C THR A 265 8.62 9.13 3.73
N SER A 266 8.70 8.69 4.98
CA SER A 266 8.44 9.60 6.09
C SER A 266 9.37 10.82 6.02
N LYS A 267 8.84 11.99 6.41
CA LYS A 267 9.59 13.25 6.45
C LYS A 267 10.93 13.14 7.20
N TYR A 268 10.96 12.35 8.27
CA TYR A 268 12.11 12.18 9.13
C TYR A 268 12.96 10.94 8.82
N ALA A 269 12.58 10.16 7.80
CA ALA A 269 13.36 9.03 7.30
C ALA A 269 13.44 9.10 5.76
N PRO A 270 14.06 10.15 5.18
CA PRO A 270 14.00 10.44 3.74
C PRO A 270 15.03 9.64 2.96
N PHE A 271 15.09 8.32 3.14
CA PHE A 271 16.05 7.45 2.46
C PHE A 271 15.40 6.11 2.08
N ARG A 272 15.89 5.49 1.01
CA ARG A 272 15.56 4.11 0.61
C ARG A 272 16.82 3.43 0.12
N PHE A 273 17.01 2.16 0.46
CA PHE A 273 18.15 1.38 -0.03
C PHE A 273 17.70 -0.04 -0.40
N LEU A 274 17.97 -0.44 -1.64
CA LEU A 274 17.49 -1.68 -2.28
C LEU A 274 15.97 -1.86 -2.18
N CYS A 275 15.25 -0.74 -2.13
CA CYS A 275 13.80 -0.69 -1.98
C CYS A 275 13.20 0.52 -2.71
N ARG A 276 13.24 0.49 -4.05
CA ARG A 276 12.72 1.58 -4.90
C ARG A 276 11.24 1.85 -4.63
N PRO A 277 10.81 3.13 -4.69
CA PRO A 277 9.40 3.47 -4.65
C PRO A 277 8.63 2.82 -5.80
N GLU A 278 7.43 2.31 -5.52
CA GLU A 278 6.67 1.52 -6.49
C GLU A 278 5.17 1.81 -6.41
N ALA A 279 4.57 2.12 -7.56
CA ALA A 279 3.16 1.91 -7.82
C ALA A 279 2.97 0.49 -8.35
N THR A 280 1.85 -0.15 -8.07
CA THR A 280 1.64 -1.54 -8.52
C THR A 280 0.36 -1.66 -9.35
N LEU A 281 0.46 -2.31 -10.51
CA LEU A 281 -0.69 -2.76 -11.30
C LEU A 281 -0.92 -4.24 -11.02
N LEU A 282 -2.06 -4.56 -10.41
CA LEU A 282 -2.52 -5.92 -10.19
C LEU A 282 -3.47 -6.28 -11.35
N GLU A 283 -3.04 -7.18 -12.20
CA GLU A 283 -3.79 -7.64 -13.38
C GLU A 283 -4.53 -8.93 -13.00
N LEU A 284 -5.78 -8.79 -12.54
CA LEU A 284 -6.60 -9.93 -12.14
C LEU A 284 -7.24 -10.53 -13.39
N ARG A 285 -7.15 -11.85 -13.53
CA ARG A 285 -7.68 -12.60 -14.67
C ARG A 285 -8.53 -13.78 -14.18
N PRO A 286 -9.44 -14.28 -15.00
CA PRO A 286 -10.20 -15.49 -14.68
C PRO A 286 -9.26 -16.67 -14.43
N GLU A 287 -9.62 -17.51 -13.46
CA GLU A 287 -8.97 -18.81 -13.31
C GLU A 287 -9.12 -19.61 -14.61
N PRO A 288 -8.05 -20.28 -15.07
CA PRO A 288 -8.15 -21.19 -16.21
C PRO A 288 -9.22 -22.25 -15.90
N GLN A 289 -10.14 -22.45 -16.84
CA GLN A 289 -11.06 -23.58 -16.73
C GLN A 289 -10.22 -24.87 -16.69
N ARG A 290 -10.28 -25.61 -15.58
CA ARG A 290 -9.81 -27.00 -15.58
C ARG A 290 -10.70 -27.76 -16.55
N LEU A 291 -10.18 -28.09 -17.71
CA LEU A 291 -10.80 -29.12 -18.56
C LEU A 291 -10.88 -30.36 -17.68
N LEU A 292 -12.11 -30.74 -17.31
CA LEU A 292 -12.33 -32.08 -16.77
C LEU A 292 -11.89 -33.02 -17.88
N GLU A 293 -10.73 -33.66 -17.70
CA GLU A 293 -10.35 -34.79 -18.51
C GLU A 293 -11.49 -35.80 -18.36
N THR A 294 -12.36 -35.84 -19.36
CA THR A 294 -13.33 -36.95 -19.51
C THR A 294 -12.48 -38.17 -19.84
N THR A 295 -12.17 -38.93 -18.82
CA THR A 295 -11.63 -40.28 -19.01
C THR A 295 -12.64 -41.02 -19.83
N PRO A 296 -12.32 -41.44 -21.10
CA PRO A 296 -13.21 -42.30 -21.86
C PRO A 296 -13.34 -43.65 -21.08
N ARG A 297 -14.57 -44.07 -20.85
CA ARG A 297 -14.88 -45.44 -20.36
C ARG A 297 -14.57 -46.49 -21.40
#